data_ea3999283acab428a7469bebcfe47a17
#
_entry.id   ea3999283acab428a7469bebcfe47a17
#
_cell.length_a   1.000
_cell.length_b   1.000
_cell.length_c   1.000
_cell.angle_alpha   90.00
_cell.angle_beta   90.00
_cell.angle_gamma   90.00
#
_symmetry.space_group_name_H-M   'P 1'
#
loop_
_entity.id
_entity.type
_entity.pdbx_description
1 polymer ?
#
loop_
_entity_poly.entity_id
_entity_poly.type
_entity_poly.pdbx_seq_one_letter_code
_entity_poly.pdbx_strand_id
1 'polypeptide(L)'
;MNLNTRITWPAWAWVNSTVDIISSLYAELWYDVITDIEYESRIKGWVNYFDVNISDNSELFLTKYSDIILAFNAESLKKQLHSLKKWWTIIINNKWLAKIDDDLWEYNILDLEITDKYDNTYLLGIYALFLHLDLEIILNKIEN
;
A
#
# COMPACT_ATOMS: atom_id res chain seq x y z
N MET A 1 11.14 -8.77 11.93
CA MET A 1 10.67 -7.52 11.25
C MET A 1 9.16 -7.45 11.43
N ASN A 2 8.62 -6.33 11.86
CA ASN A 2 7.16 -6.11 11.91
C ASN A 2 6.86 -4.90 11.03
N LEU A 3 6.05 -5.08 10.01
CA LEU A 3 5.71 -4.04 9.05
C LEU A 3 4.21 -4.05 8.77
N ASN A 4 3.58 -2.88 8.84
CA ASN A 4 2.20 -2.69 8.41
C ASN A 4 2.14 -1.81 7.16
N THR A 5 1.65 -2.37 6.07
CA THR A 5 1.41 -1.65 4.83
C THR A 5 -0.08 -1.42 4.66
N ARG A 6 -0.49 -0.16 4.58
CA ARG A 6 -1.85 0.23 4.23
C ARG A 6 -1.95 0.51 2.74
N ILE A 7 -2.80 -0.21 2.07
CA ILE A 7 -3.11 -0.01 0.66
C ILE A 7 -4.46 0.71 0.59
N THR A 8 -4.48 1.92 0.04
CA THR A 8 -5.68 2.76 0.03
C THR A 8 -6.08 3.16 -1.38
N TRP A 9 -7.39 3.07 -1.69
CA TRP A 9 -7.91 3.29 -3.04
C TRP A 9 -9.34 3.83 -3.07
N PRO A 10 -9.77 4.46 -4.17
CA PRO A 10 -11.18 4.77 -4.38
C PRO A 10 -11.99 3.48 -4.62
N ALA A 11 -13.26 3.47 -4.21
CA ALA A 11 -14.13 2.29 -4.19
C ALA A 11 -14.25 1.49 -5.51
N TRP A 12 -13.88 2.08 -6.64
CA TRP A 12 -13.96 1.47 -7.97
C TRP A 12 -12.65 0.82 -8.45
N ALA A 13 -11.55 0.94 -7.71
CA ALA A 13 -10.25 0.38 -8.10
C ALA A 13 -10.13 -1.09 -7.69
N TRP A 14 -9.57 -1.90 -8.59
CA TRP A 14 -9.31 -3.33 -8.35
C TRP A 14 -8.00 -3.50 -7.58
N VAL A 15 -8.07 -3.53 -6.26
CA VAL A 15 -6.89 -3.61 -5.40
C VAL A 15 -6.70 -4.98 -4.76
N ASN A 16 -7.72 -5.82 -4.78
CA ASN A 16 -7.64 -7.17 -4.20
C ASN A 16 -6.43 -7.95 -4.72
N SER A 17 -6.17 -7.92 -6.03
CA SER A 17 -5.00 -8.58 -6.63
C SER A 17 -3.67 -8.05 -6.07
N THR A 18 -3.54 -6.76 -5.80
CA THR A 18 -2.34 -6.18 -5.19
C THR A 18 -2.12 -6.72 -3.77
N VAL A 19 -3.20 -6.79 -2.97
CA VAL A 19 -3.16 -7.35 -1.61
C VAL A 19 -2.81 -8.84 -1.65
N ASP A 20 -3.43 -9.60 -2.54
CA ASP A 20 -3.19 -11.05 -2.68
C ASP A 20 -1.73 -11.32 -3.09
N ILE A 21 -1.18 -10.54 -4.02
CA ILE A 21 0.22 -10.66 -4.45
C ILE A 21 1.16 -10.34 -3.29
N ILE A 22 0.96 -9.22 -2.59
CA ILE A 22 1.82 -8.83 -1.45
C ILE A 22 1.75 -9.89 -0.35
N SER A 23 0.55 -10.32 0.02
CA SER A 23 0.34 -11.30 1.10
C SER A 23 0.98 -12.65 0.77
N SER A 24 0.77 -13.14 -0.46
CA SER A 24 1.33 -14.42 -0.88
C SER A 24 2.86 -14.36 -1.03
N LEU A 25 3.40 -13.23 -1.46
CA LEU A 25 4.84 -13.02 -1.55
C LEU A 25 5.52 -13.16 -0.18
N TYR A 26 4.97 -12.47 0.84
CA TYR A 26 5.54 -12.56 2.18
C TYR A 26 5.33 -13.94 2.82
N ALA A 27 4.21 -14.61 2.55
CA ALA A 27 3.99 -15.98 3.01
C ALA A 27 5.02 -16.97 2.40
N GLU A 28 5.40 -16.79 1.14
CA GLU A 28 6.46 -17.58 0.50
C GLU A 28 7.85 -17.30 1.07
N LEU A 29 8.07 -16.10 1.58
CA LEU A 29 9.30 -15.71 2.27
C LEU A 29 9.30 -16.11 3.77
N TRP A 30 8.33 -16.94 4.18
CA TRP A 30 8.18 -17.45 5.55
C TRP A 30 7.88 -16.37 6.60
N TYR A 31 7.26 -15.27 6.21
CA TYR A 31 6.69 -14.33 7.14
C TYR A 31 5.25 -14.73 7.51
N ASP A 32 4.87 -14.48 8.75
CA ASP A 32 3.46 -14.51 9.13
C ASP A 32 2.76 -13.29 8.59
N VAL A 33 1.59 -13.45 7.98
CA VAL A 33 0.83 -12.39 7.33
C VAL A 33 -0.60 -12.37 7.84
N ILE A 34 -1.05 -11.20 8.29
CA ILE A 34 -2.48 -10.93 8.55
C ILE A 34 -2.93 -9.77 7.65
N THR A 35 -4.06 -9.95 7.00
CA THR A 35 -4.73 -8.88 6.24
C THR A 35 -6.03 -8.48 6.94
N ASP A 36 -6.28 -7.18 6.98
CA ASP A 36 -7.55 -6.61 7.42
C ASP A 36 -8.09 -5.65 6.36
N ILE A 37 -9.40 -5.66 6.17
CA ILE A 37 -10.07 -4.81 5.19
C ILE A 37 -11.11 -3.95 5.86
N GLU A 38 -11.07 -2.65 5.62
CA GLU A 38 -12.11 -1.74 6.04
C GLU A 38 -12.79 -1.08 4.85
N TYR A 39 -14.09 -1.28 4.81
CA TYR A 39 -14.97 -0.61 3.87
C TYR A 39 -15.66 0.56 4.57
N GLU A 40 -15.27 1.79 4.28
CA GLU A 40 -16.07 2.93 4.68
C GLU A 40 -17.44 2.86 4.01
N SER A 41 -18.49 3.19 4.77
CA SER A 41 -19.89 3.08 4.38
C SER A 41 -20.19 3.61 2.97
N ARG A 42 -21.04 2.90 2.24
CA ARG A 42 -21.45 3.12 0.84
C ARG A 42 -22.09 4.48 0.50
N ILE A 43 -22.16 5.44 1.39
CA ILE A 43 -23.03 6.62 1.22
C ILE A 43 -22.30 7.93 0.89
N LYS A 44 -20.97 8.08 1.14
CA LYS A 44 -20.24 9.30 0.79
C LYS A 44 -18.75 9.07 0.50
N GLY A 45 -18.36 9.26 -0.76
CA GLY A 45 -16.97 9.49 -1.14
C GLY A 45 -16.01 8.38 -0.69
N TRP A 46 -16.19 7.22 -1.19
CA TRP A 46 -15.69 5.94 -0.69
C TRP A 46 -14.19 5.79 -0.86
N VAL A 47 -13.49 5.78 0.24
CA VAL A 47 -12.12 5.33 0.32
C VAL A 47 -12.11 4.05 1.14
N ASN A 48 -11.61 2.99 0.54
CA ASN A 48 -11.39 1.72 1.19
C ASN A 48 -9.90 1.56 1.48
N TYR A 49 -9.55 0.71 2.42
CA TYR A 49 -8.17 0.32 2.60
C TYR A 49 -8.04 -1.14 3.03
N PHE A 50 -6.90 -1.72 2.70
CA PHE A 50 -6.40 -2.96 3.27
C PHE A 50 -5.16 -2.67 4.11
N ASP A 51 -5.08 -3.27 5.27
CA ASP A 51 -3.86 -3.38 6.04
C ASP A 51 -3.25 -4.77 5.81
N VAL A 52 -1.99 -4.79 5.42
CA VAL A 52 -1.18 -6.01 5.32
C VAL A 52 -0.12 -5.94 6.40
N ASN A 53 -0.29 -6.72 7.45
CA ASN A 53 0.65 -6.82 8.55
C ASN A 53 1.51 -8.06 8.36
N ILE A 54 2.82 -7.89 8.44
CA ILE A 54 3.80 -8.96 8.30
C ILE A 54 4.74 -9.01 9.50
N SER A 55 5.08 -10.23 9.93
CA SER A 55 5.98 -10.45 11.05
C SER A 55 6.88 -11.68 10.81
N ASP A 56 8.11 -11.61 11.30
CA ASP A 56 9.05 -12.72 11.31
C ASP A 56 9.07 -13.51 12.64
N ASN A 57 8.24 -13.13 13.61
CA ASN A 57 8.29 -13.69 14.97
C ASN A 57 6.94 -14.15 15.52
N SER A 58 6.00 -14.50 14.69
CA SER A 58 4.65 -15.00 15.03
C SER A 58 3.82 -14.07 15.94
N GLU A 59 4.30 -12.87 16.23
CA GLU A 59 3.57 -11.87 16.99
C GLU A 59 2.88 -10.90 16.03
N LEU A 60 1.79 -11.36 15.42
CA LEU A 60 0.98 -10.53 14.54
C LEU A 60 -0.03 -9.73 15.35
N PHE A 61 0.04 -8.42 15.23
CA PHE A 61 -0.93 -7.51 15.81
C PHE A 61 -1.55 -6.64 14.72
N LEU A 62 -2.85 -6.55 14.71
CA LEU A 62 -3.53 -5.51 13.95
C LEU A 62 -3.18 -4.16 14.59
N THR A 63 -2.45 -3.33 13.87
CA THR A 63 -2.03 -2.03 14.36
C THR A 63 -2.89 -0.94 13.76
N LYS A 64 -3.21 0.07 14.55
CA LYS A 64 -3.92 1.26 14.07
C LYS A 64 -3.06 2.12 13.13
N TYR A 65 -1.75 1.99 13.23
CA TYR A 65 -0.80 2.82 12.50
C TYR A 65 -0.06 2.02 11.47
N SER A 66 0.08 2.59 10.27
CA SER A 66 0.85 2.03 9.18
C SER A 66 2.28 2.56 9.14
N ASP A 67 3.17 1.76 8.61
CA ASP A 67 4.56 2.09 8.32
C ASP A 67 4.72 2.54 6.86
N ILE A 68 3.89 1.99 5.97
CA ILE A 68 3.85 2.36 4.56
C ILE A 68 2.40 2.62 4.17
N ILE A 69 2.16 3.67 3.38
CA ILE A 69 0.90 3.85 2.65
C ILE A 69 1.18 3.73 1.15
N LEU A 70 0.53 2.77 0.52
CA LEU A 70 0.47 2.62 -0.93
C LEU A 70 -0.84 3.25 -1.41
N ALA A 71 -0.76 4.44 -2.01
CA ALA A 71 -1.93 5.24 -2.33
C ALA A 71 -2.23 5.31 -3.83
N PHE A 72 -3.45 4.96 -4.21
CA PHE A 72 -3.89 4.95 -5.61
C PHE A 72 -4.48 6.28 -6.08
N ASN A 73 -4.79 7.20 -5.17
CA ASN A 73 -5.15 8.57 -5.52
C ASN A 73 -4.94 9.54 -4.34
N ALA A 74 -5.05 10.85 -4.61
CA ALA A 74 -4.87 11.90 -3.62
C ALA A 74 -5.93 11.86 -2.51
N GLU A 75 -7.19 11.59 -2.85
CA GLU A 75 -8.29 11.56 -1.87
C GLU A 75 -8.11 10.44 -0.86
N SER A 76 -7.75 9.24 -1.33
CA SER A 76 -7.52 8.10 -0.47
C SER A 76 -6.31 8.32 0.44
N LEU A 77 -5.23 8.94 -0.07
CA LEU A 77 -4.10 9.31 0.76
C LEU A 77 -4.50 10.29 1.87
N LYS A 78 -5.16 11.40 1.53
CA LYS A 78 -5.58 12.42 2.50
C LYS A 78 -6.38 11.82 3.66
N LYS A 79 -7.30 10.92 3.35
CA LYS A 79 -8.13 10.27 4.38
C LYS A 79 -7.35 9.34 5.30
N GLN A 80 -6.30 8.70 4.80
CA GLN A 80 -5.52 7.72 5.56
C GLN A 80 -4.22 8.27 6.15
N LEU A 81 -3.84 9.50 5.82
CA LEU A 81 -2.58 10.10 6.24
C LEU A 81 -2.40 10.11 7.78
N HIS A 82 -3.49 10.29 8.52
CA HIS A 82 -3.50 10.27 9.98
C HIS A 82 -3.08 8.91 10.59
N SER A 83 -3.11 7.84 9.80
CA SER A 83 -2.70 6.50 10.22
C SER A 83 -1.21 6.23 9.97
N LEU A 84 -0.53 7.05 9.18
CA LEU A 84 0.89 6.89 8.90
C LEU A 84 1.73 7.44 10.04
N LYS A 85 2.69 6.66 10.51
CA LYS A 85 3.69 7.14 11.47
C LYS A 85 4.59 8.18 10.83
N LYS A 86 5.04 9.16 11.60
CA LYS A 86 6.02 10.16 11.12
C LYS A 86 7.30 9.48 10.62
N TRP A 87 7.91 10.06 9.60
CA TRP A 87 9.15 9.59 8.95
C TRP A 87 9.02 8.26 8.17
N TRP A 88 7.81 7.73 8.09
CA TRP A 88 7.52 6.56 7.27
C TRP A 88 7.14 6.91 5.83
N THR A 89 6.85 5.93 5.00
CA THR A 89 6.89 6.09 3.55
C THR A 89 5.50 6.14 2.92
N ILE A 90 5.33 7.07 2.00
CA ILE A 90 4.19 7.16 1.09
C ILE A 90 4.66 6.75 -0.30
N ILE A 91 3.97 5.81 -0.92
CA ILE A 91 4.19 5.39 -2.31
C ILE A 91 2.95 5.82 -3.11
N ILE A 92 3.14 6.69 -4.08
CA ILE A 92 2.04 7.30 -4.84
C ILE A 92 2.50 7.70 -6.25
N ASN A 93 1.56 7.71 -7.19
CA ASN A 93 1.83 8.29 -8.51
C ASN A 93 1.90 9.83 -8.42
N ASN A 94 2.90 10.44 -9.04
CA ASN A 94 3.16 11.87 -9.08
C ASN A 94 1.92 12.70 -9.50
N LYS A 95 1.15 12.25 -10.50
CA LYS A 95 -0.09 12.91 -10.93
C LYS A 95 -1.10 13.14 -9.80
N TRP A 96 -1.06 12.30 -8.76
CA TRP A 96 -1.92 12.42 -7.58
C TRP A 96 -1.27 13.23 -6.48
N LEU A 97 0.05 13.13 -6.32
CA LEU A 97 0.81 13.91 -5.36
C LEU A 97 0.63 15.42 -5.61
N ALA A 98 0.65 15.86 -6.87
CA ALA A 98 0.42 17.24 -7.26
C ALA A 98 -0.95 17.82 -6.87
N LYS A 99 -1.90 16.97 -6.45
CA LYS A 99 -3.25 17.36 -6.00
C LYS A 99 -3.40 17.40 -4.48
N ILE A 100 -2.31 17.28 -3.76
CA ILE A 100 -2.29 17.27 -2.31
C ILE A 100 -1.73 18.60 -1.83
N ASP A 101 -2.58 19.35 -1.12
CA ASP A 101 -2.20 20.64 -0.53
C ASP A 101 -1.70 20.50 0.91
N ASP A 102 -1.72 19.26 1.45
CA ASP A 102 -1.26 18.98 2.80
C ASP A 102 0.27 19.04 2.88
N ASP A 103 0.79 19.46 4.03
CA ASP A 103 2.22 19.46 4.29
C ASP A 103 2.71 18.03 4.56
N LEU A 104 3.49 17.50 3.63
CA LEU A 104 4.01 16.13 3.66
C LEU A 104 5.49 16.03 4.07
N TRP A 105 6.09 17.12 4.56
CA TRP A 105 7.52 17.16 4.90
C TRP A 105 7.95 16.15 5.98
N GLU A 106 7.00 15.68 6.78
CA GLU A 106 7.24 14.67 7.84
C GLU A 106 7.33 13.22 7.30
N TYR A 107 7.16 13.01 5.99
CA TYR A 107 7.10 11.67 5.39
C TYR A 107 8.13 11.49 4.29
N ASN A 108 8.58 10.25 4.10
CA ASN A 108 9.35 9.89 2.92
C ASN A 108 8.39 9.63 1.76
N ILE A 109 8.59 10.32 0.65
CA ILE A 109 7.71 10.18 -0.51
C ILE A 109 8.46 9.47 -1.63
N LEU A 110 7.91 8.35 -2.07
CA LEU A 110 8.31 7.67 -3.30
C LEU A 110 7.23 7.95 -4.34
N ASP A 111 7.50 8.90 -5.21
CA ASP A 111 6.62 9.25 -6.31
C ASP A 111 7.23 8.82 -7.63
N LEU A 112 6.39 8.32 -8.53
CA LEU A 112 6.78 8.03 -9.90
C LEU A 112 5.79 8.65 -10.86
N GLU A 113 6.32 9.12 -11.99
CA GLU A 113 5.51 9.55 -13.10
C GLU A 113 5.04 8.32 -13.89
N ILE A 114 3.85 7.83 -13.55
CA ILE A 114 3.20 6.73 -14.25
C ILE A 114 2.18 7.31 -15.21
N THR A 115 2.43 7.16 -16.49
CA THR A 115 1.58 7.70 -17.56
C THR A 115 0.50 6.71 -18.02
N ASP A 116 0.66 5.43 -17.70
CA ASP A 116 -0.21 4.35 -18.12
C ASP A 116 -1.36 4.08 -17.17
N LYS A 117 -2.31 3.29 -17.65
CA LYS A 117 -3.48 2.81 -16.88
C LYS A 117 -3.18 1.63 -15.95
N TYR A 118 -1.94 1.20 -15.85
CA TYR A 118 -1.50 0.08 -15.00
C TYR A 118 -0.88 0.54 -13.68
N ASP A 119 -1.46 1.57 -13.06
CA ASP A 119 -0.98 2.14 -11.79
C ASP A 119 -0.69 1.05 -10.74
N ASN A 120 -1.52 0.02 -10.65
CA ASN A 120 -1.39 -1.08 -9.68
C ASN A 120 -0.06 -1.83 -9.80
N THR A 121 0.27 -2.24 -11.01
CA THR A 121 1.50 -3.01 -11.27
C THR A 121 2.75 -2.18 -11.00
N TYR A 122 2.73 -0.91 -11.41
CA TYR A 122 3.84 0.00 -11.15
C TYR A 122 4.04 0.27 -9.66
N LEU A 123 2.95 0.58 -8.93
CA LEU A 123 3.02 0.82 -7.50
C LEU A 123 3.48 -0.42 -6.73
N LEU A 124 3.05 -1.61 -7.15
CA LEU A 124 3.53 -2.86 -6.59
C LEU A 124 5.03 -3.07 -6.85
N GLY A 125 5.50 -2.75 -8.07
CA GLY A 125 6.92 -2.81 -8.42
C GLY A 125 7.78 -1.88 -7.57
N ILE A 126 7.33 -0.65 -7.34
CA ILE A 126 8.03 0.31 -6.46
C ILE A 126 8.08 -0.21 -5.02
N TYR A 127 6.95 -0.70 -4.54
CA TYR A 127 6.85 -1.30 -3.19
C TYR A 127 7.85 -2.44 -3.02
N ALA A 128 7.94 -3.31 -4.02
CA ALA A 128 8.88 -4.41 -4.02
C ALA A 128 10.34 -3.95 -4.03
N LEU A 129 10.68 -2.99 -4.88
CA LEU A 129 12.03 -2.42 -4.94
C LEU A 129 12.40 -1.73 -3.63
N PHE A 130 11.47 -0.97 -3.05
CA PHE A 130 11.69 -0.29 -1.77
C PHE A 130 12.00 -1.26 -0.63
N LEU A 131 11.35 -2.42 -0.63
CA LEU A 131 11.55 -3.46 0.38
C LEU A 131 12.60 -4.51 -0.02
N HIS A 132 13.33 -4.30 -1.11
CA HIS A 132 14.33 -5.23 -1.64
C HIS A 132 13.78 -6.65 -1.89
N LEU A 133 12.52 -6.75 -2.30
CA LEU A 133 11.90 -8.01 -2.63
C LEU A 133 12.35 -8.50 -4.00
N ASP A 134 12.38 -9.82 -4.19
CA ASP A 134 12.76 -10.42 -5.45
C ASP A 134 11.69 -10.17 -6.52
N LEU A 135 12.07 -9.42 -7.56
CA LEU A 135 11.16 -9.07 -8.66
C LEU A 135 10.74 -10.28 -9.49
N GLU A 136 11.57 -11.33 -9.59
CA GLU A 136 11.20 -12.55 -10.35
C GLU A 136 10.01 -13.25 -9.70
N ILE A 137 9.96 -13.32 -8.37
CA ILE A 137 8.83 -13.89 -7.63
C ILE A 137 7.55 -13.09 -7.91
N ILE A 138 7.65 -11.77 -7.95
CA ILE A 138 6.50 -10.90 -8.20
C ILE A 138 5.99 -11.05 -9.63
N LEU A 139 6.89 -11.07 -10.62
CA LEU A 139 6.52 -11.25 -12.02
C LEU A 139 5.80 -12.58 -12.26
N ASN A 140 6.29 -13.66 -11.68
CA ASN A 140 5.65 -14.97 -11.76
C ASN A 140 4.23 -14.99 -11.19
N LYS A 141 3.95 -14.16 -10.17
CA LYS A 141 2.61 -14.03 -9.57
C LYS A 141 1.65 -13.14 -10.38
N ILE A 142 2.18 -12.21 -11.15
CA ILE A 142 1.36 -11.34 -12.02
C ILE A 142 0.94 -12.11 -13.29
N GLU A 143 1.79 -13.02 -13.76
CA GLU A 143 1.56 -13.79 -15.01
C GLU A 143 0.62 -15.01 -14.82
N ASN A 144 0.40 -15.48 -13.59
CA ASN A 144 -0.47 -16.59 -13.25
C ASN A 144 -1.80 -16.12 -12.66
#